data_8925c8f406468ddf591f5b4ed4163b55
#
_entry.id   8925c8f406468ddf591f5b4ed4163b55
#
_cell.length_a   1.000
_cell.length_b   1.000
_cell.length_c   1.000
_cell.angle_alpha   90.00
_cell.angle_beta   90.00
_cell.angle_gamma   90.00
#
_symmetry.space_group_name_H-M   'P 1'
#
loop_
_entity.id
_entity.type
_entity.pdbx_description
1 polymer ?
#
loop_
_entity_poly.entity_id
_entity_poly.type
_entity_poly.pdbx_seq_one_letter_code
_entity_poly.pdbx_strand_id
1 'polypeptide(L)'
;TAMFQSAWFKFDICTVHIYYGKESGPELQERIQEIDRIANYFGERAKRAFKDGRSLILLGDFNIVGHDHDTMKALLSSGFQVPEPLQALPTNIGRTKYYDQIAFRTRPGDLEYLDSNEDGASARAGAFPIFESILTPAQFDEYKLAAAASPNGKKQTTEQKLEKYYATWKTYQLSDHLPLWVQLKVNDSSKYLRDLAK
;
A
#
# COMPACT_ATOMS: atom_id res chain seq x y z
N THR A 1 -3.45 9.79 12.88
CA THR A 1 -2.10 10.23 12.46
C THR A 1 -1.15 10.00 13.62
N ALA A 2 -0.02 9.34 13.35
CA ALA A 2 1.07 9.12 14.30
C ALA A 2 2.35 9.76 13.77
N MET A 3 3.20 10.26 14.67
CA MET A 3 4.45 10.93 14.36
C MET A 3 5.61 9.99 14.62
N PHE A 4 6.56 9.94 13.68
CA PHE A 4 7.72 9.06 13.72
C PHE A 4 9.00 9.80 13.35
N GLN A 5 10.12 9.23 13.74
CA GLN A 5 11.43 9.65 13.29
C GLN A 5 12.32 8.41 13.07
N SER A 6 12.99 8.37 11.92
CA SER A 6 14.01 7.40 11.59
C SER A 6 15.26 8.15 11.15
N ALA A 7 16.33 8.08 11.93
CA ALA A 7 17.52 8.93 11.77
C ALA A 7 17.11 10.42 11.65
N TRP A 8 17.41 11.06 10.52
CA TRP A 8 17.07 12.46 10.25
C TRP A 8 15.69 12.66 9.62
N PHE A 9 15.04 11.59 9.18
CA PHE A 9 13.73 11.64 8.54
C PHE A 9 12.63 11.66 9.60
N LYS A 10 11.94 12.79 9.69
CA LYS A 10 10.75 12.97 10.54
C LYS A 10 9.50 12.93 9.67
N PHE A 11 8.50 12.17 10.08
CA PHE A 11 7.29 12.02 9.29
C PHE A 11 6.05 11.71 10.13
N ASP A 12 4.92 12.16 9.61
CA ASP A 12 3.61 11.77 10.10
C ASP A 12 3.06 10.65 9.20
N ILE A 13 2.52 9.58 9.79
CA ILE A 13 1.77 8.55 9.07
C ILE A 13 0.28 8.73 9.33
N CYS A 14 -0.50 8.65 8.27
CA CYS A 14 -1.94 8.49 8.32
C CYS A 14 -2.37 7.29 7.49
N THR A 15 -3.24 6.46 8.06
CA THR A 15 -3.85 5.34 7.35
C THR A 15 -5.27 5.67 6.97
N VAL A 16 -5.71 5.15 5.83
CA VAL A 16 -7.06 5.30 5.31
C VAL A 16 -7.60 3.96 4.81
N HIS A 17 -8.92 3.86 4.77
CA HIS A 17 -9.64 2.80 4.09
C HIS A 17 -10.85 3.46 3.43
N ILE A 18 -10.79 3.61 2.11
CA ILE A 18 -11.79 4.30 1.30
C ILE A 18 -12.92 3.34 0.93
N TYR A 19 -14.14 3.84 0.94
CA TYR A 19 -15.30 3.05 0.53
C TYR A 19 -15.17 2.51 -0.89
N TYR A 20 -15.38 1.21 -1.09
CA TYR A 20 -15.25 0.58 -2.40
C TYR A 20 -16.41 0.96 -3.34
N GLY A 21 -17.66 0.75 -2.90
CA GLY A 21 -18.84 0.90 -3.75
C GLY A 21 -18.83 -0.02 -4.96
N LYS A 22 -18.83 0.60 -6.16
CA LYS A 22 -18.72 -0.09 -7.46
C LYS A 22 -17.58 0.47 -8.31
N GLU A 23 -17.21 -0.24 -9.36
CA GLU A 23 -16.18 0.19 -10.32
C GLU A 23 -16.71 1.14 -11.40
N SER A 24 -17.97 1.55 -11.33
CA SER A 24 -18.62 2.45 -12.29
C SER A 24 -19.81 3.19 -11.67
N GLY A 25 -20.28 4.21 -12.38
CA GLY A 25 -21.49 4.96 -12.00
C GLY A 25 -21.29 5.88 -10.79
N PRO A 26 -22.40 6.24 -10.09
CA PRO A 26 -22.38 7.22 -8.99
C PRO A 26 -21.44 6.82 -7.85
N GLU A 27 -21.40 5.56 -7.47
CA GLU A 27 -20.56 5.06 -6.36
C GLU A 27 -19.06 5.22 -6.67
N LEU A 28 -18.64 5.06 -7.93
CA LEU A 28 -17.27 5.39 -8.34
C LEU A 28 -16.98 6.89 -8.21
N GLN A 29 -17.93 7.74 -8.59
CA GLN A 29 -17.77 9.19 -8.46
C GLN A 29 -17.67 9.63 -6.99
N GLU A 30 -18.45 9.02 -6.10
CA GLU A 30 -18.34 9.23 -4.66
C GLU A 30 -16.95 8.85 -4.14
N ARG A 31 -16.41 7.70 -4.56
CA ARG A 31 -15.05 7.27 -4.22
C ARG A 31 -14.00 8.29 -4.69
N ILE A 32 -14.06 8.73 -5.94
CA ILE A 32 -13.12 9.74 -6.47
C ILE A 32 -13.18 11.01 -5.63
N GLN A 33 -14.37 11.50 -5.29
CA GLN A 33 -14.55 12.67 -4.46
C GLN A 33 -14.07 12.47 -3.02
N GLU A 34 -14.22 11.27 -2.47
CA GLU A 34 -13.71 10.95 -1.12
C GLU A 34 -12.19 10.98 -1.10
N ILE A 35 -11.53 10.35 -2.09
CA ILE A 35 -10.08 10.36 -2.24
C ILE A 35 -9.57 11.80 -2.39
N ASP A 36 -10.19 12.60 -3.25
CA ASP A 36 -9.82 14.00 -3.47
C ASP A 36 -9.93 14.83 -2.18
N ARG A 37 -11.03 14.69 -1.43
CA ARG A 37 -11.22 15.39 -0.15
C ARG A 37 -10.17 15.01 0.88
N ILE A 38 -9.83 13.72 0.96
CA ILE A 38 -8.79 13.21 1.86
C ILE A 38 -7.41 13.72 1.43
N ALA A 39 -7.08 13.65 0.15
CA ALA A 39 -5.82 14.15 -0.39
C ALA A 39 -5.68 15.67 -0.12
N ASN A 40 -6.72 16.46 -0.35
CA ASN A 40 -6.73 17.89 -0.08
C ASN A 40 -6.53 18.18 1.41
N TYR A 41 -7.27 17.52 2.29
CA TYR A 41 -7.14 17.70 3.74
C TYR A 41 -5.71 17.40 4.22
N PHE A 42 -5.16 16.27 3.81
CA PHE A 42 -3.80 15.88 4.21
C PHE A 42 -2.72 16.66 3.48
N GLY A 43 -2.97 17.14 2.26
CA GLY A 43 -2.10 18.07 1.55
C GLY A 43 -1.90 19.39 2.32
N GLU A 44 -2.98 19.97 2.85
CA GLU A 44 -2.91 21.17 3.69
C GLU A 44 -2.25 20.89 5.05
N ARG A 45 -2.50 19.71 5.62
CA ARG A 45 -1.84 19.28 6.86
C ARG A 45 -0.33 19.10 6.65
N ALA A 46 0.09 18.55 5.51
CA ALA A 46 1.50 18.38 5.16
C ALA A 46 2.23 19.74 5.07
N LYS A 47 1.63 20.77 4.46
CA LYS A 47 2.20 22.13 4.42
C LYS A 47 2.50 22.68 5.83
N ARG A 48 1.67 22.35 6.83
CA ARG A 48 1.92 22.71 8.23
C ARG A 48 3.06 21.88 8.83
N ALA A 49 3.07 20.56 8.58
CA ALA A 49 4.13 19.68 9.06
C ALA A 49 5.51 20.04 8.50
N PHE A 50 5.57 20.59 7.27
CA PHE A 50 6.82 21.08 6.66
C PHE A 50 7.51 22.17 7.47
N LYS A 51 6.76 23.02 8.17
CA LYS A 51 7.34 24.04 9.05
C LYS A 51 8.13 23.46 10.20
N ASP A 52 7.78 22.25 10.61
CA ASP A 52 8.45 21.51 11.69
C ASP A 52 9.44 20.46 11.13
N GLY A 53 9.76 20.53 9.83
CA GLY A 53 10.69 19.60 9.18
C GLY A 53 10.15 18.18 9.05
N ARG A 54 8.83 18.00 9.03
CA ARG A 54 8.21 16.68 8.86
C ARG A 54 7.59 16.51 7.49
N SER A 55 7.73 15.31 6.94
CA SER A 55 6.98 14.83 5.77
C SER A 55 5.68 14.16 6.19
N LEU A 56 4.77 13.93 5.26
CA LEU A 56 3.54 13.19 5.51
C LEU A 56 3.44 11.97 4.59
N ILE A 57 3.16 10.82 5.19
CA ILE A 57 2.90 9.56 4.50
C ILE A 57 1.43 9.22 4.70
N LEU A 58 0.71 9.11 3.59
CA LEU A 58 -0.69 8.67 3.55
C LEU A 58 -0.73 7.29 2.91
N LEU A 59 -1.19 6.29 3.64
CA LEU A 59 -1.16 4.91 3.17
C LEU A 59 -2.43 4.14 3.55
N GLY A 60 -2.71 3.07 2.81
CA GLY A 60 -3.84 2.19 3.06
C GLY A 60 -4.57 1.78 1.80
N ASP A 61 -5.80 1.28 1.99
CA ASP A 61 -6.69 0.89 0.92
C ASP A 61 -7.47 2.11 0.40
N PHE A 62 -7.08 2.58 -0.77
CA PHE A 62 -7.75 3.67 -1.50
C PHE A 62 -8.76 3.15 -2.53
N ASN A 63 -8.84 1.85 -2.71
CA ASN A 63 -9.65 1.25 -3.76
C ASN A 63 -9.36 1.85 -5.15
N ILE A 64 -8.05 2.05 -5.46
CA ILE A 64 -7.60 2.57 -6.75
C ILE A 64 -7.95 1.58 -7.85
N VAL A 65 -8.56 2.07 -8.93
CA VAL A 65 -8.96 1.25 -10.09
C VAL A 65 -7.77 0.93 -10.98
N GLY A 66 -6.87 1.90 -11.17
CA GLY A 66 -5.67 1.75 -11.99
C GLY A 66 -4.79 2.99 -11.92
N HIS A 67 -3.53 2.88 -12.34
CA HIS A 67 -2.56 3.96 -12.21
C HIS A 67 -2.94 5.21 -13.04
N ASP A 68 -3.58 5.06 -14.20
CA ASP A 68 -4.05 6.17 -15.04
C ASP A 68 -5.49 6.59 -14.76
N HIS A 69 -6.17 5.90 -13.83
CA HIS A 69 -7.57 6.16 -13.55
C HIS A 69 -7.77 7.42 -12.68
N ASP A 70 -8.95 8.01 -12.74
CA ASP A 70 -9.29 9.24 -11.99
C ASP A 70 -9.19 9.06 -10.46
N THR A 71 -9.30 7.85 -9.94
CA THR A 71 -9.04 7.55 -8.52
C THR A 71 -7.57 7.82 -8.15
N MET A 72 -6.60 7.45 -8.99
CA MET A 72 -5.20 7.76 -8.76
C MET A 72 -4.94 9.28 -8.95
N LYS A 73 -5.51 9.89 -9.97
CA LYS A 73 -5.38 11.33 -10.20
C LYS A 73 -5.91 12.14 -9.01
N ALA A 74 -7.03 11.70 -8.40
CA ALA A 74 -7.57 12.31 -7.19
C ALA A 74 -6.58 12.22 -6.01
N LEU A 75 -5.90 11.08 -5.82
CA LEU A 75 -4.88 10.93 -4.79
C LEU A 75 -3.70 11.88 -5.02
N LEU A 76 -3.28 12.04 -6.27
CA LEU A 76 -2.13 12.88 -6.64
C LEU A 76 -2.45 14.38 -6.71
N SER A 77 -3.72 14.77 -6.76
CA SER A 77 -4.20 16.15 -7.01
C SER A 77 -3.63 17.19 -6.04
N SER A 78 -3.40 16.80 -4.78
CA SER A 78 -2.90 17.71 -3.73
C SER A 78 -1.37 17.61 -3.53
N GLY A 79 -0.66 17.16 -4.56
CA GLY A 79 0.80 17.07 -4.60
C GLY A 79 1.35 15.91 -3.79
N PHE A 80 0.55 14.90 -3.52
CA PHE A 80 1.06 13.59 -3.13
C PHE A 80 1.79 12.93 -4.29
N GLN A 81 2.78 12.14 -3.98
CA GLN A 81 3.54 11.34 -4.93
C GLN A 81 3.50 9.88 -4.49
N VAL A 82 3.19 9.00 -5.42
CA VAL A 82 3.32 7.56 -5.24
C VAL A 82 4.58 7.13 -5.99
N PRO A 83 5.51 6.39 -5.38
CA PRO A 83 6.68 5.88 -6.07
C PRO A 83 6.30 5.11 -7.33
N GLU A 84 6.99 5.36 -8.44
CA GLU A 84 6.68 4.73 -9.72
C GLU A 84 6.55 3.20 -9.64
N PRO A 85 7.45 2.48 -8.94
CA PRO A 85 7.33 1.02 -8.81
C PRO A 85 6.04 0.57 -8.11
N LEU A 86 5.39 1.43 -7.32
CA LEU A 86 4.14 1.11 -6.63
C LEU A 86 2.89 1.45 -7.46
N GLN A 87 2.98 2.42 -8.38
CA GLN A 87 1.81 2.89 -9.13
C GLN A 87 1.17 1.79 -9.99
N ALA A 88 2.01 0.94 -10.60
CA ALA A 88 1.58 -0.15 -11.49
C ALA A 88 1.58 -1.53 -10.81
N LEU A 89 1.63 -1.57 -9.47
CA LEU A 89 1.73 -2.80 -8.71
C LEU A 89 0.37 -3.24 -8.17
N PRO A 90 -0.20 -4.36 -8.67
CA PRO A 90 -1.44 -4.90 -8.12
C PRO A 90 -1.24 -5.40 -6.68
N THR A 91 -2.20 -5.09 -5.81
CA THR A 91 -2.14 -5.38 -4.38
C THR A 91 -3.11 -6.43 -3.89
N ASN A 92 -4.04 -6.87 -4.73
CA ASN A 92 -4.89 -8.01 -4.42
C ASN A 92 -4.19 -9.34 -4.76
N ILE A 93 -4.63 -10.45 -4.17
CA ILE A 93 -4.07 -11.79 -4.38
C ILE A 93 -4.12 -12.20 -5.86
N GLY A 94 -5.19 -11.84 -6.57
CA GLY A 94 -5.33 -12.10 -8.00
C GLY A 94 -4.41 -11.29 -8.89
N ARG A 95 -3.64 -10.35 -8.33
CA ARG A 95 -2.72 -9.46 -9.06
C ARG A 95 -3.39 -8.68 -10.20
N THR A 96 -4.61 -8.21 -9.97
CA THR A 96 -5.43 -7.52 -10.99
C THR A 96 -5.94 -6.15 -10.53
N LYS A 97 -5.75 -5.81 -9.25
CA LYS A 97 -6.31 -4.60 -8.63
C LYS A 97 -5.24 -3.83 -7.86
N TYR A 98 -5.32 -2.51 -7.91
CA TYR A 98 -4.32 -1.57 -7.38
C TYR A 98 -4.79 -0.87 -6.10
N TYR A 99 -5.59 -1.54 -5.29
CA TYR A 99 -6.34 -0.97 -4.19
C TYR A 99 -5.50 -0.16 -3.21
N ASP A 100 -4.37 -0.72 -2.76
CA ASP A 100 -3.54 -0.14 -1.73
C ASP A 100 -2.47 0.75 -2.31
N GLN A 101 -2.17 1.85 -1.63
CA GLN A 101 -1.13 2.79 -2.02
C GLN A 101 -0.33 3.29 -0.81
N ILE A 102 0.92 3.70 -1.08
CA ILE A 102 1.75 4.46 -0.16
C ILE A 102 2.09 5.78 -0.86
N ALA A 103 1.46 6.85 -0.42
CA ALA A 103 1.60 8.18 -1.00
C ALA A 103 2.37 9.12 -0.06
N PHE A 104 3.28 9.89 -0.61
CA PHE A 104 4.17 10.77 0.11
C PHE A 104 3.90 12.23 -0.24
N ARG A 105 3.89 13.08 0.77
CA ARG A 105 3.89 14.53 0.62
C ARG A 105 5.10 15.08 1.37
N THR A 106 6.13 15.48 0.64
CA THR A 106 7.42 15.88 1.19
C THR A 106 7.83 17.26 0.67
N ARG A 107 8.75 17.91 1.35
CA ARG A 107 9.46 19.04 0.76
C ARG A 107 10.42 18.54 -0.33
N PRO A 108 10.73 19.35 -1.35
CA PRO A 108 11.73 18.97 -2.34
C PRO A 108 13.06 18.58 -1.67
N GLY A 109 13.58 17.42 -2.03
CA GLY A 109 14.84 16.89 -1.52
C GLY A 109 14.84 16.31 -0.11
N ASP A 110 13.67 16.16 0.54
CA ASP A 110 13.58 15.55 1.88
C ASP A 110 13.42 14.04 1.85
N LEU A 111 13.00 13.50 0.73
CA LEU A 111 12.81 12.07 0.54
C LEU A 111 13.45 11.62 -0.76
N GLU A 112 14.35 10.67 -0.65
CA GLU A 112 14.89 9.94 -1.77
C GLU A 112 14.42 8.48 -1.67
N TYR A 113 13.87 7.97 -2.76
CA TYR A 113 13.65 6.54 -2.91
C TYR A 113 14.98 5.91 -3.29
N LEU A 114 15.25 4.72 -2.75
CA LEU A 114 16.36 3.94 -3.25
C LEU A 114 16.01 3.41 -4.64
N ASP A 115 16.79 3.79 -5.64
CA ASP A 115 16.67 3.22 -6.98
C ASP A 115 17.24 1.79 -6.99
N SER A 116 16.60 0.89 -7.72
CA SER A 116 17.05 -0.50 -7.92
C SER A 116 18.46 -0.59 -8.54
N ASN A 117 18.95 0.49 -9.13
CA ASN A 117 20.23 0.52 -9.84
C ASN A 117 21.43 0.98 -8.99
N GLU A 118 21.23 1.50 -7.78
CA GLU A 118 22.32 2.12 -7.01
C GLU A 118 23.36 1.13 -6.45
N ASP A 119 23.03 -0.16 -6.28
CA ASP A 119 23.95 -1.16 -5.70
C ASP A 119 23.74 -2.59 -6.23
N GLY A 120 23.08 -2.75 -7.37
CA GLY A 120 22.79 -4.07 -7.98
C GLY A 120 21.82 -4.92 -7.18
N ALA A 121 21.16 -4.34 -6.18
CA ALA A 121 20.18 -5.07 -5.39
C ALA A 121 18.83 -5.21 -6.13
N SER A 122 18.15 -6.28 -5.82
CA SER A 122 16.78 -6.53 -6.26
C SER A 122 15.82 -5.43 -5.79
N ALA A 123 14.61 -5.41 -6.35
CA ALA A 123 13.55 -4.42 -6.15
C ALA A 123 13.56 -3.68 -4.80
N ARG A 124 13.34 -2.36 -4.84
CA ARG A 124 13.28 -1.47 -3.66
C ARG A 124 11.87 -1.12 -3.24
N ALA A 125 10.89 -1.69 -3.92
CA ALA A 125 9.48 -1.61 -3.62
C ALA A 125 8.79 -2.86 -4.15
N GLY A 126 7.67 -3.24 -3.54
CA GLY A 126 6.95 -4.44 -3.98
C GLY A 126 5.67 -4.70 -3.20
N ALA A 127 4.94 -5.71 -3.66
CA ALA A 127 3.88 -6.36 -2.91
C ALA A 127 4.42 -7.70 -2.39
N PHE A 128 4.42 -7.86 -1.08
CA PHE A 128 4.97 -9.06 -0.43
C PHE A 128 4.08 -10.27 -0.71
N PRO A 129 4.61 -11.37 -1.29
CA PRO A 129 3.84 -12.54 -1.66
C PRO A 129 3.59 -13.44 -0.42
N ILE A 130 2.79 -12.96 0.52
CA ILE A 130 2.61 -13.55 1.84
C ILE A 130 2.24 -15.05 1.79
N PHE A 131 1.47 -15.47 0.78
CA PHE A 131 1.06 -16.87 0.61
C PHE A 131 2.10 -17.78 -0.08
N GLU A 132 3.28 -17.25 -0.36
CA GLU A 132 4.46 -18.05 -0.68
C GLU A 132 5.23 -18.46 0.59
N SER A 133 4.97 -17.78 1.72
CA SER A 133 5.63 -18.03 3.01
C SER A 133 4.73 -18.72 4.03
N ILE A 134 3.42 -18.41 4.03
CA ILE A 134 2.44 -18.98 4.97
C ILE A 134 1.17 -19.38 4.22
N LEU A 135 0.47 -20.39 4.75
CA LEU A 135 -0.71 -20.98 4.11
C LEU A 135 -0.43 -21.31 2.63
N THR A 136 0.77 -21.85 2.38
CA THR A 136 1.20 -22.23 1.04
C THR A 136 0.37 -23.39 0.49
N PRO A 137 0.35 -23.64 -0.82
CA PRO A 137 -0.31 -24.83 -1.36
C PRO A 137 0.22 -26.14 -0.75
N ALA A 138 1.52 -26.21 -0.43
CA ALA A 138 2.15 -27.39 0.19
C ALA A 138 1.66 -27.65 1.62
N GLN A 139 1.11 -26.66 2.29
CA GLN A 139 0.55 -26.77 3.64
C GLN A 139 -0.94 -27.17 3.65
N PHE A 140 -1.51 -27.54 2.51
CA PHE A 140 -2.93 -27.91 2.44
C PHE A 140 -3.27 -29.02 3.44
N ASP A 141 -2.46 -30.06 3.55
CA ASP A 141 -2.70 -31.18 4.48
C ASP A 141 -2.73 -30.77 5.95
N GLU A 142 -1.94 -29.75 6.31
CA GLU A 142 -1.91 -29.18 7.66
C GLU A 142 -3.22 -28.45 8.00
N TYR A 143 -3.77 -27.71 7.03
CA TYR A 143 -4.92 -26.84 7.25
C TYR A 143 -6.26 -27.39 6.71
N LYS A 144 -6.26 -28.53 6.01
CA LYS A 144 -7.46 -29.07 5.35
C LYS A 144 -8.65 -29.29 6.30
N LEU A 145 -8.40 -29.70 7.54
CA LEU A 145 -9.48 -29.88 8.52
C LEU A 145 -10.12 -28.54 8.91
N ALA A 146 -9.32 -27.50 9.09
CA ALA A 146 -9.82 -26.18 9.38
C ALA A 146 -10.59 -25.58 8.18
N ALA A 147 -10.08 -25.77 6.97
CA ALA A 147 -10.75 -25.36 5.75
C ALA A 147 -12.10 -26.08 5.57
N ALA A 148 -12.13 -27.40 5.78
CA ALA A 148 -13.35 -28.22 5.68
C ALA A 148 -14.39 -27.85 6.75
N ALA A 149 -13.97 -27.43 7.94
CA ALA A 149 -14.88 -27.02 9.02
C ALA A 149 -15.59 -25.70 8.75
N SER A 150 -15.08 -24.87 7.82
CA SER A 150 -15.66 -23.58 7.47
C SER A 150 -17.02 -23.72 6.75
N PRO A 151 -17.90 -22.69 6.76
CA PRO A 151 -19.23 -22.77 6.14
C PRO A 151 -19.21 -23.19 4.67
N ASN A 152 -18.24 -22.71 3.89
CA ASN A 152 -18.09 -23.08 2.49
C ASN A 152 -17.26 -24.36 2.30
N GLY A 153 -16.36 -24.67 3.22
CA GLY A 153 -15.60 -25.92 3.25
C GLY A 153 -16.50 -27.15 3.40
N LYS A 154 -17.51 -27.05 4.28
CA LYS A 154 -18.55 -28.11 4.46
C LYS A 154 -19.34 -28.45 3.19
N LYS A 155 -19.34 -27.56 2.20
CA LYS A 155 -20.01 -27.78 0.91
C LYS A 155 -19.10 -28.52 -0.09
N GLN A 156 -17.82 -28.71 0.22
CA GLN A 156 -16.88 -29.37 -0.66
C GLN A 156 -16.99 -30.89 -0.48
N THR A 157 -17.46 -31.56 -1.53
CA THR A 157 -17.80 -33.00 -1.49
C THR A 157 -16.64 -33.93 -1.77
N THR A 158 -15.51 -33.37 -2.24
CA THR A 158 -14.28 -34.14 -2.56
C THR A 158 -13.05 -33.36 -2.09
N GLU A 159 -11.95 -34.09 -1.82
CA GLU A 159 -10.68 -33.49 -1.41
C GLU A 159 -10.15 -32.52 -2.46
N GLN A 160 -10.25 -32.84 -3.75
CA GLN A 160 -9.86 -31.96 -4.84
C GLN A 160 -10.64 -30.62 -4.86
N LYS A 161 -11.95 -30.66 -4.52
CA LYS A 161 -12.73 -29.43 -4.40
C LYS A 161 -12.33 -28.63 -3.16
N LEU A 162 -12.01 -29.32 -2.07
CA LEU A 162 -11.55 -28.70 -0.84
C LEU A 162 -10.17 -28.04 -1.05
N GLU A 163 -9.26 -28.68 -1.77
CA GLU A 163 -7.96 -28.12 -2.12
C GLU A 163 -8.09 -26.85 -2.96
N LYS A 164 -8.97 -26.86 -3.99
CA LYS A 164 -9.28 -25.64 -4.74
C LYS A 164 -9.88 -24.53 -3.86
N TYR A 165 -10.75 -24.91 -2.94
CA TYR A 165 -11.35 -23.96 -2.01
C TYR A 165 -10.32 -23.42 -1.01
N TYR A 166 -9.30 -24.17 -0.64
CA TYR A 166 -8.23 -23.74 0.25
C TYR A 166 -7.57 -22.44 -0.24
N ALA A 167 -7.38 -22.28 -1.53
CA ALA A 167 -6.83 -21.04 -2.12
C ALA A 167 -7.70 -19.80 -1.81
N THR A 168 -9.02 -19.96 -1.71
CA THR A 168 -9.95 -18.90 -1.30
C THR A 168 -10.06 -18.81 0.23
N TRP A 169 -10.13 -19.96 0.92
CA TRP A 169 -10.26 -20.01 2.37
C TRP A 169 -9.12 -19.28 3.08
N LYS A 170 -7.88 -19.44 2.63
CA LYS A 170 -6.70 -18.81 3.24
C LYS A 170 -6.77 -17.27 3.18
N THR A 171 -7.46 -16.69 2.21
CA THR A 171 -7.61 -15.23 2.13
C THR A 171 -8.50 -14.69 3.24
N TYR A 172 -9.50 -15.47 3.68
CA TYR A 172 -10.32 -15.12 4.85
C TYR A 172 -9.62 -15.34 6.20
N GLN A 173 -8.51 -16.09 6.21
CA GLN A 173 -7.73 -16.29 7.43
C GLN A 173 -6.72 -15.18 7.66
N LEU A 174 -6.28 -14.53 6.59
CA LEU A 174 -5.21 -13.53 6.64
C LEU A 174 -5.63 -12.20 6.00
N SER A 175 -5.60 -12.16 4.68
CA SER A 175 -6.00 -11.00 3.87
C SER A 175 -6.13 -11.41 2.40
N ASP A 176 -7.02 -10.78 1.67
CA ASP A 176 -7.09 -10.81 0.21
C ASP A 176 -6.25 -9.70 -0.46
N HIS A 177 -5.60 -8.87 0.37
CA HIS A 177 -4.62 -7.88 -0.04
C HIS A 177 -3.19 -8.33 0.28
N LEU A 178 -2.24 -7.87 -0.52
CA LEU A 178 -0.81 -8.11 -0.35
C LEU A 178 -0.16 -6.90 0.30
N PRO A 179 0.66 -7.07 1.35
CA PRO A 179 1.38 -5.97 1.98
C PRO A 179 2.28 -5.25 0.98
N LEU A 180 2.10 -3.95 0.82
CA LEU A 180 3.01 -3.09 0.07
C LEU A 180 4.21 -2.69 0.92
N TRP A 181 5.36 -2.56 0.29
CA TRP A 181 6.57 -2.05 0.91
C TRP A 181 7.37 -1.19 -0.05
N VAL A 182 8.14 -0.25 0.49
CA VAL A 182 9.08 0.59 -0.24
C VAL A 182 10.27 0.93 0.66
N GLN A 183 11.47 0.93 0.11
CA GLN A 183 12.67 1.35 0.81
C GLN A 183 12.92 2.84 0.61
N LEU A 184 13.20 3.54 1.70
CA LEU A 184 13.48 4.96 1.72
C LEU A 184 14.92 5.18 2.20
N LYS A 185 15.59 6.15 1.60
CA LYS A 185 16.86 6.65 2.08
C LYS A 185 16.60 7.65 3.20
N VAL A 186 17.01 7.32 4.41
CA VAL A 186 16.74 8.14 5.61
C VAL A 186 18.00 8.76 6.21
N ASN A 187 19.16 8.53 5.59
CA ASN A 187 20.44 9.06 6.06
C ASN A 187 20.83 10.32 5.29
N ASP A 188 20.36 11.47 5.77
CA ASP A 188 20.65 12.79 5.22
C ASP A 188 21.83 13.49 5.95
N SER A 189 22.67 12.74 6.66
CA SER A 189 23.78 13.33 7.45
C SER A 189 24.67 14.23 6.59
N SER A 190 25.00 13.84 5.37
CA SER A 190 25.81 14.63 4.44
C SER A 190 25.11 15.92 3.98
N LYS A 191 23.79 15.89 3.83
CA LYS A 191 22.97 17.07 3.49
C LYS A 191 22.90 18.02 4.69
N TYR A 192 22.61 17.48 5.87
CA TYR A 192 22.57 18.24 7.11
C TYR A 192 23.89 18.97 7.39
N LEU A 193 25.04 18.28 7.26
CA LEU A 193 26.35 18.87 7.45
C LEU A 193 26.66 19.96 6.41
N ARG A 194 26.26 19.78 5.15
CA ARG A 194 26.39 20.81 4.12
C ARG A 194 25.53 22.04 4.41
N ASP A 195 24.37 21.88 4.99
CA ASP A 195 23.46 22.99 5.30
C ASP A 195 23.91 23.76 6.56
N LEU A 196 24.59 23.08 7.50
CA LEU A 196 25.25 23.74 8.65
C LEU A 196 26.52 24.51 8.26
N ALA A 197 27.14 24.16 7.16
CA ALA A 197 28.38 24.81 6.70
C ALA A 197 28.15 26.06 5.83
N LYS A 198 26.90 26.43 5.58
CA LYS A 198 26.45 27.65 4.90
C LYS A 198 26.14 28.75 5.88
#